data_91a75933ebd9a15ed2d377b2f8f07542
#
_entry.id   91a75933ebd9a15ed2d377b2f8f07542
#
_cell.length_a   1.000
_cell.length_b   1.000
_cell.length_c   1.000
_cell.angle_alpha   90.00
_cell.angle_beta   90.00
_cell.angle_gamma   90.00
#
_symmetry.space_group_name_H-M   'P 1'
#
loop_
_entity.id
_entity.type
_entity.pdbx_description
1 polymer ?
#
loop_
_entity_poly.entity_id
_entity_poly.type
_entity_poly.pdbx_seq_one_letter_code
_entity_poly.pdbx_strand_id
1 'polypeptide(L)'
;MVATPENVYGVLSLILWSLTLVVSVKYIIFILRADNRGEGGILALLALILQYWRRKSDDAIRRWIIVLGLVGAALLYGDGIITPAISVLGAVEGLEVITPALKVAVVPISLVILVGLFFVQSRGTAKVGRIFGPIMAVWFISIALLGIMEIWTAPEILLAVNPLYGVRFFMAHGSGAFILLGAVVLAVTGGEALYADMGHFGRRPIRIAWFALVFPALLLNYFGQGALILRHPEGALNPFFVLAPRVMLYPLLALATMAAIIASQALISGAFSLTYQAVQLGYSPRVNVIHTSGTEAGQIYIPEVNAALAVGCVLVVLGFRSVDALGAAYGIAVTGTMAITSMLFYVLARARWSWSKAKAGALTAGMLVVDLGFFSSNVLKIAKGGWVPLILALAIFTLMTTWYRGRRIVLKRLHRGSLPLTLLLEDVERNPPPRVKGTAVFMTSDPDGAPLVLLHHLKHNKVLHERVVLLSVMFANVPEIPEDQRIGVDLYNNGFARVKARYGFMETADVPDILKRSEKEGIVAVPAQTTYYLGRERLLAKGDAPLAMWRKKLFIFMSRNSRSATEFFNIPSNRVVELGAQIEL
;
A
#
# COMPACT_ATOMS: atom_id res chain seq x y z
N MET A 1 -28.47 5.25 22.58
CA MET A 1 -29.29 6.47 22.33
C MET A 1 -30.68 6.03 21.94
N VAL A 2 -31.73 6.78 22.37
CA VAL A 2 -33.10 6.53 21.93
C VAL A 2 -33.26 7.01 20.48
N ALA A 3 -33.96 6.25 19.65
CA ALA A 3 -34.25 6.58 18.26
C ALA A 3 -35.34 7.67 18.15
N THR A 4 -35.00 8.90 18.57
CA THR A 4 -35.87 10.05 18.35
C THR A 4 -35.64 10.62 16.94
N PRO A 5 -36.63 11.30 16.30
CA PRO A 5 -36.44 11.91 14.97
C PRO A 5 -35.22 12.82 14.90
N GLU A 6 -35.00 13.66 15.92
CA GLU A 6 -33.87 14.59 15.96
C GLU A 6 -32.54 13.87 16.01
N ASN A 7 -32.43 12.73 16.75
CA ASN A 7 -31.23 11.91 16.81
C ASN A 7 -30.97 11.23 15.47
N VAL A 8 -31.98 10.68 14.81
CA VAL A 8 -31.87 10.05 13.50
C VAL A 8 -31.43 11.07 12.45
N TYR A 9 -32.05 12.24 12.39
CA TYR A 9 -31.62 13.33 11.48
C TYR A 9 -30.20 13.79 11.78
N GLY A 10 -29.84 13.92 13.05
CA GLY A 10 -28.50 14.32 13.46
C GLY A 10 -27.42 13.35 12.99
N VAL A 11 -27.62 12.04 13.22
CA VAL A 11 -26.68 10.99 12.81
C VAL A 11 -26.55 10.90 11.29
N LEU A 12 -27.67 10.93 10.55
CA LEU A 12 -27.66 10.91 9.09
C LEU A 12 -26.99 12.14 8.50
N SER A 13 -27.24 13.33 9.08
CA SER A 13 -26.56 14.55 8.70
C SER A 13 -25.04 14.41 8.87
N LEU A 14 -24.56 13.83 9.98
CA LEU A 14 -23.14 13.57 10.20
C LEU A 14 -22.57 12.59 9.17
N ILE A 15 -23.28 11.52 8.84
CA ILE A 15 -22.86 10.55 7.81
C ILE A 15 -22.75 11.23 6.45
N LEU A 16 -23.80 11.95 6.01
CA LEU A 16 -23.83 12.66 4.72
C LEU A 16 -22.64 13.63 4.59
N TRP A 17 -22.47 14.51 5.58
CA TRP A 17 -21.43 15.53 5.51
C TRP A 17 -20.04 14.96 5.69
N SER A 18 -19.88 13.87 6.45
CA SER A 18 -18.62 13.13 6.54
C SER A 18 -18.23 12.50 5.21
N LEU A 19 -19.15 11.81 4.51
CA LEU A 19 -18.93 11.28 3.15
C LEU A 19 -18.58 12.40 2.17
N THR A 20 -19.31 13.52 2.25
CA THR A 20 -19.06 14.67 1.37
C THR A 20 -17.68 15.27 1.63
N LEU A 21 -17.32 15.57 2.87
CA LEU A 21 -16.07 16.25 3.19
C LEU A 21 -14.85 15.33 3.04
N VAL A 22 -14.95 14.08 3.52
CA VAL A 22 -13.82 13.15 3.52
C VAL A 22 -13.66 12.51 2.16
N VAL A 23 -14.67 11.80 1.66
CA VAL A 23 -14.48 11.04 0.42
C VAL A 23 -14.56 11.95 -0.79
N SER A 24 -15.66 12.72 -0.95
CA SER A 24 -15.85 13.52 -2.15
C SER A 24 -14.87 14.70 -2.23
N VAL A 25 -14.74 15.51 -1.17
CA VAL A 25 -13.90 16.72 -1.22
C VAL A 25 -12.43 16.35 -1.00
N LYS A 26 -12.09 15.74 0.14
CA LYS A 26 -10.69 15.47 0.48
C LYS A 26 -10.06 14.49 -0.50
N TYR A 27 -10.62 13.25 -0.64
CA TYR A 27 -9.99 12.23 -1.48
C TYR A 27 -10.22 12.47 -2.97
N ILE A 28 -11.46 12.54 -3.44
CA ILE A 28 -11.78 12.58 -4.87
C ILE A 28 -11.36 13.90 -5.53
N ILE A 29 -11.55 15.04 -4.85
CA ILE A 29 -11.21 16.34 -5.46
C ILE A 29 -9.75 16.71 -5.25
N PHE A 30 -9.19 16.50 -4.04
CA PHE A 30 -7.85 16.97 -3.72
C PHE A 30 -6.79 15.87 -3.75
N ILE A 31 -6.93 14.78 -2.99
CA ILE A 31 -5.86 13.78 -2.84
C ILE A 31 -5.59 13.03 -4.13
N LEU A 32 -6.62 12.68 -4.92
CA LEU A 32 -6.43 12.05 -6.23
C LEU A 32 -5.65 12.92 -7.25
N ARG A 33 -5.46 14.22 -6.98
CA ARG A 33 -4.57 15.08 -7.78
C ARG A 33 -3.10 14.91 -7.41
N ALA A 34 -2.83 14.35 -6.24
CA ALA A 34 -1.50 14.07 -5.74
C ALA A 34 -0.96 12.73 -6.30
N ASP A 35 -1.18 12.50 -7.57
CA ASP A 35 -0.70 11.33 -8.28
C ASP A 35 0.78 11.46 -8.66
N ASN A 36 1.49 10.35 -8.58
CA ASN A 36 2.84 10.21 -9.10
C ASN A 36 2.76 9.53 -10.48
N ARG A 37 2.58 10.32 -11.54
CA ARG A 37 2.40 9.83 -12.94
C ARG A 37 1.31 8.75 -13.07
N GLY A 38 0.18 8.96 -12.42
CA GLY A 38 -0.93 8.01 -12.41
C GLY A 38 -0.97 7.11 -11.16
N GLU A 39 0.15 6.84 -10.51
CA GLU A 39 0.21 6.02 -9.30
C GLU A 39 -0.21 6.79 -8.06
N GLY A 40 -0.94 6.10 -7.17
CA GLY A 40 -1.44 6.61 -5.90
C GLY A 40 -0.96 5.81 -4.69
N GLY A 41 -1.55 6.13 -3.56
CA GLY A 41 -1.21 5.52 -2.28
C GLY A 41 -0.11 6.28 -1.52
N ILE A 42 0.04 5.92 -0.24
CA ILE A 42 0.88 6.69 0.69
C ILE A 42 2.38 6.63 0.37
N LEU A 43 2.89 5.50 -0.16
CA LEU A 43 4.30 5.38 -0.56
C LEU A 43 4.56 6.11 -1.89
N ALA A 44 3.61 6.08 -2.84
CA ALA A 44 3.71 6.87 -4.07
C ALA A 44 3.68 8.37 -3.76
N LEU A 45 2.85 8.81 -2.81
CA LEU A 45 2.82 10.18 -2.31
C LEU A 45 4.15 10.58 -1.65
N LEU A 46 4.71 9.71 -0.81
CA LEU A 46 6.02 9.91 -0.20
C LEU A 46 7.12 10.04 -1.26
N ALA A 47 7.15 9.13 -2.23
CA ALA A 47 8.09 9.16 -3.34
C ALA A 47 7.98 10.46 -4.15
N LEU A 48 6.75 10.89 -4.43
CA LEU A 48 6.47 12.15 -5.13
C LEU A 48 7.00 13.37 -4.35
N ILE A 49 6.77 13.44 -3.05
CA ILE A 49 7.29 14.52 -2.21
C ILE A 49 8.82 14.55 -2.26
N LEU A 50 9.46 13.38 -2.16
CA LEU A 50 10.92 13.28 -2.16
C LEU A 50 11.56 13.69 -3.49
N GLN A 51 10.85 13.57 -4.64
CA GLN A 51 11.29 14.10 -5.94
C GLN A 51 11.40 15.62 -5.95
N TYR A 52 10.41 16.32 -5.37
CA TYR A 52 10.33 17.76 -5.34
C TYR A 52 11.07 18.40 -4.15
N TRP A 53 11.58 17.58 -3.23
CA TRP A 53 12.31 18.05 -2.07
C TRP A 53 13.73 18.47 -2.43
N ARG A 54 13.91 19.73 -2.85
CA ARG A 54 15.20 20.28 -3.32
C ARG A 54 16.08 20.89 -2.20
N ARG A 55 15.57 21.06 -0.98
CA ARG A 55 16.34 21.66 0.12
C ARG A 55 17.32 20.65 0.71
N LYS A 56 18.61 20.76 0.32
CA LYS A 56 19.71 19.97 0.91
C LYS A 56 19.94 20.25 2.41
N SER A 57 19.39 21.36 2.95
CA SER A 57 19.67 21.84 4.32
C SER A 57 18.78 21.24 5.42
N ASP A 58 17.66 20.56 5.09
CA ASP A 58 16.69 20.08 6.09
C ASP A 58 16.59 18.56 6.15
N ASP A 59 17.71 17.89 6.46
CA ASP A 59 17.75 16.43 6.68
C ASP A 59 16.81 15.98 7.82
N ALA A 60 16.51 16.83 8.78
CA ALA A 60 15.57 16.54 9.85
C ALA A 60 14.13 16.44 9.32
N ILE A 61 13.67 17.45 8.57
CA ILE A 61 12.31 17.47 8.01
C ILE A 61 12.13 16.31 7.02
N ARG A 62 13.14 16.06 6.17
CA ARG A 62 13.13 14.92 5.26
C ARG A 62 12.96 13.60 6.00
N ARG A 63 13.66 13.41 7.13
CA ARG A 63 13.52 12.23 7.99
C ARG A 63 12.11 12.10 8.55
N TRP A 64 11.52 13.21 9.02
CA TRP A 64 10.15 13.22 9.53
C TRP A 64 9.11 12.86 8.44
N ILE A 65 9.27 13.38 7.22
CA ILE A 65 8.40 13.03 6.08
C ILE A 65 8.46 11.52 5.80
N ILE A 66 9.67 10.95 5.79
CA ILE A 66 9.84 9.49 5.60
C ILE A 66 9.18 8.72 6.74
N VAL A 67 9.38 9.13 7.99
CA VAL A 67 8.76 8.48 9.15
C VAL A 67 7.24 8.53 9.05
N LEU A 68 6.65 9.68 8.73
CA LEU A 68 5.20 9.81 8.55
C LEU A 68 4.69 8.89 7.43
N GLY A 69 5.36 8.87 6.28
CA GLY A 69 4.98 7.98 5.19
C GLY A 69 5.05 6.50 5.56
N LEU A 70 6.09 6.09 6.31
CA LEU A 70 6.22 4.71 6.78
C LEU A 70 5.20 4.34 7.87
N VAL A 71 4.85 5.27 8.77
CA VAL A 71 3.78 5.06 9.75
C VAL A 71 2.44 4.88 9.04
N GLY A 72 2.14 5.74 8.06
CA GLY A 72 0.91 5.62 7.28
C GLY A 72 0.85 4.32 6.47
N ALA A 73 1.95 3.90 5.85
CA ALA A 73 2.02 2.60 5.17
C ALA A 73 1.80 1.44 6.15
N ALA A 74 2.39 1.50 7.34
CA ALA A 74 2.23 0.49 8.37
C ALA A 74 0.78 0.39 8.88
N LEU A 75 0.10 1.53 9.06
CA LEU A 75 -1.33 1.58 9.41
C LEU A 75 -2.21 0.99 8.30
N LEU A 76 -1.87 1.26 7.03
CA LEU A 76 -2.60 0.72 5.89
C LEU A 76 -2.48 -0.82 5.78
N TYR A 77 -1.33 -1.40 6.16
CA TYR A 77 -1.22 -2.86 6.28
C TYR A 77 -2.10 -3.42 7.41
N GLY A 78 -2.21 -2.70 8.54
CA GLY A 78 -3.13 -3.04 9.62
C GLY A 78 -4.59 -3.03 9.16
N ASP A 79 -4.95 -2.04 8.36
CA ASP A 79 -6.25 -1.94 7.69
C ASP A 79 -6.49 -3.12 6.73
N GLY A 80 -5.49 -3.51 5.95
CA GLY A 80 -5.54 -4.65 5.04
C GLY A 80 -5.80 -6.00 5.72
N ILE A 81 -5.60 -6.11 7.04
CA ILE A 81 -5.97 -7.29 7.86
C ILE A 81 -7.40 -7.15 8.39
N ILE A 82 -7.79 -5.97 8.87
CA ILE A 82 -9.06 -5.78 9.57
C ILE A 82 -10.23 -5.66 8.59
N THR A 83 -10.05 -4.96 7.48
CA THR A 83 -11.14 -4.68 6.53
C THR A 83 -11.72 -5.93 5.86
N PRO A 84 -10.93 -6.91 5.36
CA PRO A 84 -11.49 -8.16 4.89
C PRO A 84 -12.26 -8.92 5.99
N ALA A 85 -11.74 -8.92 7.22
CA ALA A 85 -12.37 -9.57 8.35
C ALA A 85 -13.74 -8.96 8.69
N ILE A 86 -13.81 -7.63 8.85
CA ILE A 86 -15.06 -6.93 9.19
C ILE A 86 -16.09 -6.99 8.05
N SER A 87 -15.64 -6.88 6.80
CA SER A 87 -16.53 -6.88 5.63
C SER A 87 -17.20 -8.22 5.44
N VAL A 88 -16.44 -9.32 5.51
CA VAL A 88 -16.99 -10.67 5.36
C VAL A 88 -17.87 -11.03 6.56
N LEU A 89 -17.43 -10.73 7.78
CA LEU A 89 -18.21 -11.00 8.99
C LEU A 89 -19.55 -10.23 8.95
N GLY A 90 -19.53 -8.93 8.59
CA GLY A 90 -20.74 -8.10 8.50
C GLY A 90 -21.71 -8.56 7.43
N ALA A 91 -21.22 -9.04 6.30
CA ALA A 91 -22.09 -9.63 5.27
C ALA A 91 -22.76 -10.92 5.79
N VAL A 92 -21.99 -11.78 6.47
CA VAL A 92 -22.50 -13.08 6.99
C VAL A 92 -23.41 -12.91 8.22
N GLU A 93 -23.24 -11.84 9.01
CA GLU A 93 -24.16 -11.51 10.13
C GLU A 93 -25.64 -11.33 9.68
N GLY A 94 -25.87 -11.04 8.40
CA GLY A 94 -27.23 -11.07 7.83
C GLY A 94 -27.97 -12.41 7.99
N LEU A 95 -27.27 -13.52 8.21
CA LEU A 95 -27.87 -14.81 8.54
C LEU A 95 -28.66 -14.78 9.86
N GLU A 96 -28.23 -13.96 10.84
CA GLU A 96 -28.93 -13.82 12.13
C GLU A 96 -30.34 -13.21 11.95
N VAL A 97 -30.51 -12.35 10.94
CA VAL A 97 -31.81 -11.72 10.61
C VAL A 97 -32.77 -12.75 10.02
N ILE A 98 -32.25 -13.74 9.27
CA ILE A 98 -33.07 -14.83 8.71
C ILE A 98 -33.52 -15.78 9.83
N THR A 99 -32.57 -16.24 10.63
CA THR A 99 -32.84 -17.18 11.73
C THR A 99 -31.79 -16.97 12.84
N PRO A 100 -32.20 -16.56 14.06
CA PRO A 100 -31.25 -16.35 15.19
C PRO A 100 -30.40 -17.59 15.51
N ALA A 101 -30.87 -18.80 15.22
CA ALA A 101 -30.12 -20.03 15.39
C ALA A 101 -28.83 -20.07 14.54
N LEU A 102 -28.76 -19.35 13.41
CA LEU A 102 -27.57 -19.28 12.55
C LEU A 102 -26.45 -18.40 13.11
N LYS A 103 -26.66 -17.70 14.19
CA LYS A 103 -25.62 -16.88 14.87
C LYS A 103 -24.32 -17.66 15.12
N VAL A 104 -24.44 -18.92 15.53
CA VAL A 104 -23.26 -19.79 15.79
C VAL A 104 -22.48 -20.09 14.50
N ALA A 105 -23.13 -20.05 13.35
CA ALA A 105 -22.52 -20.34 12.05
C ALA A 105 -21.80 -19.12 11.43
N VAL A 106 -22.04 -17.90 11.91
CA VAL A 106 -21.47 -16.65 11.33
C VAL A 106 -19.95 -16.69 11.30
N VAL A 107 -19.30 -16.98 12.43
CA VAL A 107 -17.83 -17.03 12.51
C VAL A 107 -17.25 -18.16 11.65
N PRO A 108 -17.72 -19.42 11.71
CA PRO A 108 -17.22 -20.50 10.85
C PRO A 108 -17.38 -20.20 9.36
N ILE A 109 -18.54 -19.70 8.93
CA ILE A 109 -18.78 -19.35 7.51
C ILE A 109 -17.84 -18.23 7.07
N SER A 110 -17.68 -17.19 7.87
CA SER A 110 -16.76 -16.08 7.57
C SER A 110 -15.33 -16.57 7.42
N LEU A 111 -14.87 -17.49 8.26
CA LEU A 111 -13.53 -18.10 8.17
C LEU A 111 -13.37 -18.91 6.88
N VAL A 112 -14.37 -19.70 6.49
CA VAL A 112 -14.35 -20.46 5.24
C VAL A 112 -14.25 -19.52 4.03
N ILE A 113 -15.04 -18.44 4.02
CA ILE A 113 -15.00 -17.43 2.95
C ILE A 113 -13.62 -16.77 2.88
N LEU A 114 -13.08 -16.32 4.01
CA LEU A 114 -11.77 -15.66 4.07
C LEU A 114 -10.64 -16.59 3.62
N VAL A 115 -10.59 -17.81 4.14
CA VAL A 115 -9.58 -18.81 3.74
C VAL A 115 -9.69 -19.11 2.24
N GLY A 116 -10.91 -19.30 1.74
CA GLY A 116 -11.18 -19.47 0.31
C GLY A 116 -10.70 -18.29 -0.53
N LEU A 117 -10.96 -17.07 -0.05
CA LEU A 117 -10.52 -15.82 -0.71
C LEU A 117 -8.99 -15.77 -0.84
N PHE A 118 -8.25 -16.00 0.25
CA PHE A 118 -6.79 -16.00 0.24
C PHE A 118 -6.20 -17.16 -0.58
N PHE A 119 -6.86 -18.29 -0.62
CA PHE A 119 -6.45 -19.42 -1.44
C PHE A 119 -6.57 -19.15 -2.95
N VAL A 120 -7.64 -18.47 -3.38
CA VAL A 120 -7.89 -18.15 -4.79
C VAL A 120 -6.95 -17.05 -5.30
N GLN A 121 -6.37 -16.22 -4.43
CA GLN A 121 -5.46 -15.14 -4.80
C GLN A 121 -4.29 -15.59 -5.69
N SER A 122 -3.72 -16.77 -5.41
CA SER A 122 -2.58 -17.33 -6.16
C SER A 122 -2.87 -17.60 -7.65
N ARG A 123 -4.15 -17.76 -8.00
CA ARG A 123 -4.57 -18.05 -9.39
C ARG A 123 -4.77 -16.80 -10.24
N GLY A 124 -4.58 -15.63 -9.65
CA GLY A 124 -4.81 -14.34 -10.29
C GLY A 124 -6.29 -13.97 -10.39
N THR A 125 -6.55 -12.68 -10.37
CA THR A 125 -7.93 -12.12 -10.32
C THR A 125 -8.39 -11.54 -11.64
N ALA A 126 -7.55 -11.56 -12.69
CA ALA A 126 -7.85 -10.95 -13.99
C ALA A 126 -9.16 -11.45 -14.62
N LYS A 127 -9.41 -12.77 -14.59
CA LYS A 127 -10.63 -13.35 -15.17
C LYS A 127 -11.86 -13.06 -14.31
N VAL A 128 -11.72 -13.14 -12.99
CA VAL A 128 -12.81 -12.92 -12.03
C VAL A 128 -13.12 -11.43 -11.91
N GLY A 129 -12.12 -10.56 -12.02
CA GLY A 129 -12.26 -9.11 -11.94
C GLY A 129 -13.20 -8.49 -12.98
N ARG A 130 -13.34 -9.12 -14.16
CA ARG A 130 -14.32 -8.67 -15.18
C ARG A 130 -15.77 -8.77 -14.72
N ILE A 131 -16.08 -9.68 -13.80
CA ILE A 131 -17.43 -9.89 -13.25
C ILE A 131 -17.67 -8.94 -12.07
N PHE A 132 -16.62 -8.41 -11.43
CA PHE A 132 -16.74 -7.54 -10.26
C PHE A 132 -17.51 -6.26 -10.54
N GLY A 133 -17.24 -5.60 -11.67
CA GLY A 133 -17.93 -4.38 -12.06
C GLY A 133 -19.46 -4.54 -12.14
N PRO A 134 -19.98 -5.48 -12.94
CA PRO A 134 -21.40 -5.80 -12.99
C PRO A 134 -22.01 -6.17 -11.63
N ILE A 135 -21.37 -7.00 -10.82
CA ILE A 135 -21.85 -7.35 -9.48
C ILE A 135 -21.98 -6.10 -8.60
N MET A 136 -20.95 -5.25 -8.58
CA MET A 136 -20.96 -4.03 -7.79
C MET A 136 -22.01 -3.02 -8.31
N ALA A 137 -22.25 -2.95 -9.62
CA ALA A 137 -23.31 -2.13 -10.17
C ALA A 137 -24.68 -2.61 -9.69
N VAL A 138 -24.95 -3.92 -9.76
CA VAL A 138 -26.20 -4.53 -9.23
C VAL A 138 -26.30 -4.26 -7.72
N TRP A 139 -25.21 -4.40 -6.96
CA TRP A 139 -25.18 -4.10 -5.53
C TRP A 139 -25.62 -2.66 -5.24
N PHE A 140 -24.96 -1.65 -5.85
CA PHE A 140 -25.29 -0.24 -5.59
C PHE A 140 -26.69 0.13 -6.05
N ILE A 141 -27.15 -0.41 -7.18
CA ILE A 141 -28.53 -0.20 -7.65
C ILE A 141 -29.53 -0.82 -6.65
N SER A 142 -29.27 -2.04 -6.18
CA SER A 142 -30.16 -2.74 -5.25
C SER A 142 -30.30 -1.98 -3.92
N ILE A 143 -29.19 -1.54 -3.32
CA ILE A 143 -29.23 -0.80 -2.05
C ILE A 143 -29.87 0.59 -2.23
N ALA A 144 -29.71 1.23 -3.40
CA ALA A 144 -30.36 2.49 -3.72
C ALA A 144 -31.88 2.33 -3.82
N LEU A 145 -32.34 1.29 -4.53
CA LEU A 145 -33.77 1.00 -4.69
C LEU A 145 -34.44 0.69 -3.35
N LEU A 146 -33.81 -0.14 -2.52
CA LEU A 146 -34.32 -0.43 -1.16
C LEU A 146 -34.39 0.86 -0.32
N GLY A 147 -33.38 1.73 -0.42
CA GLY A 147 -33.39 3.01 0.26
C GLY A 147 -34.52 3.94 -0.23
N ILE A 148 -34.73 4.04 -1.54
CA ILE A 148 -35.82 4.87 -2.12
C ILE A 148 -37.20 4.39 -1.65
N MET A 149 -37.43 3.08 -1.60
CA MET A 149 -38.70 2.53 -1.16
C MET A 149 -39.05 2.99 0.26
N GLU A 150 -38.10 3.01 1.19
CA GLU A 150 -38.37 3.47 2.56
C GLU A 150 -38.43 5.00 2.66
N ILE A 151 -37.59 5.74 1.93
CA ILE A 151 -37.67 7.21 1.88
C ILE A 151 -39.04 7.67 1.38
N TRP A 152 -39.65 6.96 0.41
CA TRP A 152 -40.97 7.28 -0.09
C TRP A 152 -42.06 7.22 0.99
N THR A 153 -41.88 6.34 1.98
CA THR A 153 -42.84 6.16 3.08
C THR A 153 -42.65 7.15 4.23
N ALA A 154 -41.42 7.74 4.37
CA ALA A 154 -41.10 8.74 5.39
C ALA A 154 -40.19 9.83 4.78
N PRO A 155 -40.72 10.68 3.87
CA PRO A 155 -39.91 11.67 3.13
C PRO A 155 -39.31 12.77 4.02
N GLU A 156 -39.80 12.95 5.22
CA GLU A 156 -39.25 13.87 6.23
C GLU A 156 -37.80 13.54 6.59
N ILE A 157 -37.32 12.33 6.33
CA ILE A 157 -35.93 11.96 6.55
C ILE A 157 -34.96 12.83 5.74
N LEU A 158 -35.40 13.39 4.61
CA LEU A 158 -34.63 14.29 3.77
C LEU A 158 -34.23 15.59 4.46
N LEU A 159 -34.88 15.96 5.56
CA LEU A 159 -34.48 17.08 6.41
C LEU A 159 -33.07 16.91 6.94
N ALA A 160 -32.59 15.68 7.10
CA ALA A 160 -31.21 15.38 7.53
C ALA A 160 -30.12 15.86 6.55
N VAL A 161 -30.47 16.30 5.34
CA VAL A 161 -29.53 16.96 4.41
C VAL A 161 -29.02 18.29 5.00
N ASN A 162 -29.79 18.95 5.84
CA ASN A 162 -29.39 20.19 6.48
C ASN A 162 -28.31 19.91 7.56
N PRO A 163 -27.09 20.50 7.44
CA PRO A 163 -26.00 20.27 8.39
C PRO A 163 -26.31 20.74 9.82
N LEU A 164 -27.30 21.63 9.99
CA LEU A 164 -27.69 22.08 11.31
C LEU A 164 -28.21 20.96 12.21
N TYR A 165 -28.78 19.89 11.68
CA TYR A 165 -29.16 18.72 12.48
C TYR A 165 -27.94 18.02 13.10
N GLY A 166 -26.86 17.88 12.35
CA GLY A 166 -25.59 17.36 12.87
C GLY A 166 -25.01 18.26 13.97
N VAL A 167 -25.04 19.59 13.77
CA VAL A 167 -24.57 20.55 14.78
C VAL A 167 -25.42 20.51 16.04
N ARG A 168 -26.76 20.55 15.90
CA ARG A 168 -27.69 20.43 17.04
C ARG A 168 -27.48 19.12 17.82
N PHE A 169 -27.27 18.02 17.10
CA PHE A 169 -26.98 16.73 17.71
C PHE A 169 -25.71 16.77 18.59
N PHE A 170 -24.63 17.42 18.13
CA PHE A 170 -23.42 17.63 18.92
C PHE A 170 -23.69 18.51 20.15
N MET A 171 -24.45 19.58 19.99
CA MET A 171 -24.80 20.48 21.09
C MET A 171 -25.66 19.78 22.15
N ALA A 172 -26.57 18.91 21.73
CA ALA A 172 -27.49 18.20 22.62
C ALA A 172 -26.82 17.04 23.40
N HIS A 173 -25.87 16.33 22.75
CA HIS A 173 -25.32 15.10 23.30
C HIS A 173 -23.85 15.20 23.73
N GLY A 174 -23.13 16.28 23.40
CA GLY A 174 -21.76 16.55 23.85
C GLY A 174 -20.79 15.34 23.65
N SER A 175 -20.32 14.78 24.76
CA SER A 175 -19.40 13.62 24.73
C SER A 175 -20.02 12.37 24.10
N GLY A 176 -21.32 12.15 24.20
CA GLY A 176 -22.01 11.04 23.55
C GLY A 176 -21.99 11.15 22.01
N ALA A 177 -22.20 12.35 21.47
CA ALA A 177 -22.07 12.62 20.04
C ALA A 177 -20.62 12.41 19.57
N PHE A 178 -19.65 12.81 20.38
CA PHE A 178 -18.24 12.60 20.06
C PHE A 178 -17.86 11.11 20.00
N ILE A 179 -18.36 10.28 20.91
CA ILE A 179 -18.16 8.82 20.86
C ILE A 179 -18.82 8.23 19.61
N LEU A 180 -20.03 8.70 19.25
CA LEU A 180 -20.73 8.24 18.04
C LEU A 180 -20.00 8.60 16.76
N LEU A 181 -19.28 9.73 16.72
CA LEU A 181 -18.44 10.11 15.60
C LEU A 181 -17.46 9.00 15.21
N GLY A 182 -16.96 8.25 16.19
CA GLY A 182 -16.11 7.07 15.95
C GLY A 182 -16.85 5.89 15.28
N ALA A 183 -18.18 5.85 15.30
CA ALA A 183 -18.97 4.91 14.49
C ALA A 183 -19.25 5.48 13.10
N VAL A 184 -19.51 6.79 12.99
CA VAL A 184 -19.69 7.49 11.68
C VAL A 184 -18.47 7.30 10.77
N VAL A 185 -17.26 7.16 11.33
CA VAL A 185 -16.05 6.85 10.57
C VAL A 185 -16.21 5.61 9.69
N LEU A 186 -16.93 4.59 10.14
CA LEU A 186 -17.13 3.36 9.36
C LEU A 186 -17.83 3.64 8.01
N ALA A 187 -18.70 4.66 7.96
CA ALA A 187 -19.36 5.05 6.71
C ALA A 187 -18.43 5.75 5.71
N VAL A 188 -17.29 6.31 6.15
CA VAL A 188 -16.37 7.09 5.29
C VAL A 188 -15.07 6.35 4.99
N THR A 189 -14.95 5.09 5.38
CA THR A 189 -13.77 4.25 5.10
C THR A 189 -13.63 3.92 3.62
N GLY A 190 -12.44 3.51 3.19
CA GLY A 190 -12.15 3.15 1.81
C GLY A 190 -11.59 4.27 0.93
N GLY A 191 -11.54 5.52 1.42
CA GLY A 191 -10.95 6.63 0.67
C GLY A 191 -9.46 6.43 0.39
N GLU A 192 -8.72 5.84 1.34
CA GLU A 192 -7.32 5.46 1.20
C GLU A 192 -7.12 4.37 0.16
N ALA A 193 -8.01 3.38 0.15
CA ALA A 193 -7.99 2.30 -0.84
C ALA A 193 -8.24 2.85 -2.26
N LEU A 194 -9.21 3.76 -2.43
CA LEU A 194 -9.43 4.45 -3.71
C LEU A 194 -8.19 5.19 -4.20
N TYR A 195 -7.44 5.80 -3.29
CA TYR A 195 -6.20 6.48 -3.64
C TYR A 195 -5.08 5.50 -3.96
N ALA A 196 -4.97 4.38 -3.26
CA ALA A 196 -3.99 3.34 -3.52
C ALA A 196 -4.24 2.65 -4.88
N ASP A 197 -5.50 2.37 -5.22
CA ASP A 197 -5.89 1.68 -6.46
C ASP A 197 -5.94 2.60 -7.69
N MET A 198 -5.64 3.89 -7.52
CA MET A 198 -5.69 4.85 -8.62
C MET A 198 -4.78 4.47 -9.79
N GLY A 199 -3.65 3.80 -9.53
CA GLY A 199 -2.73 3.31 -10.55
C GLY A 199 -3.38 2.31 -11.51
N HIS A 200 -4.32 1.50 -11.02
CA HIS A 200 -5.00 0.47 -11.81
C HIS A 200 -6.15 1.02 -12.66
N PHE A 201 -6.91 1.98 -12.14
CA PHE A 201 -8.16 2.44 -12.77
C PHE A 201 -8.08 3.85 -13.34
N GLY A 202 -7.14 4.66 -12.88
CA GLY A 202 -7.03 6.07 -13.22
C GLY A 202 -8.07 6.96 -12.50
N ARG A 203 -7.80 8.27 -12.46
CA ARG A 203 -8.63 9.24 -11.73
C ARG A 203 -10.04 9.43 -12.30
N ARG A 204 -10.17 9.43 -13.63
CA ARG A 204 -11.44 9.77 -14.30
C ARG A 204 -12.51 8.70 -14.07
N PRO A 205 -12.26 7.40 -14.27
CA PRO A 205 -13.21 6.35 -13.95
C PRO A 205 -13.64 6.34 -12.48
N ILE A 206 -12.70 6.50 -11.54
CA ILE A 206 -12.99 6.55 -10.09
C ILE A 206 -13.97 7.70 -9.79
N ARG A 207 -13.72 8.91 -10.33
CA ARG A 207 -14.59 10.07 -10.11
C ARG A 207 -15.98 9.86 -10.69
N ILE A 208 -16.08 9.31 -11.89
CA ILE A 208 -17.37 9.05 -12.54
C ILE A 208 -18.17 8.01 -11.72
N ALA A 209 -17.54 6.88 -11.39
CA ALA A 209 -18.19 5.85 -10.59
C ALA A 209 -18.68 6.38 -9.23
N TRP A 210 -17.85 7.19 -8.56
CA TRP A 210 -18.22 7.78 -7.28
C TRP A 210 -19.44 8.70 -7.37
N PHE A 211 -19.38 9.70 -8.24
CA PHE A 211 -20.45 10.72 -8.27
C PHE A 211 -21.72 10.25 -9.00
N ALA A 212 -21.60 9.35 -9.99
CA ALA A 212 -22.75 8.90 -10.75
C ALA A 212 -23.50 7.71 -10.11
N LEU A 213 -22.80 6.85 -9.34
CA LEU A 213 -23.39 5.62 -8.83
C LEU A 213 -23.17 5.46 -7.32
N VAL A 214 -21.93 5.43 -6.85
CA VAL A 214 -21.61 4.96 -5.49
C VAL A 214 -22.12 5.92 -4.43
N PHE A 215 -21.79 7.20 -4.53
CA PHE A 215 -22.19 8.21 -3.56
C PHE A 215 -23.72 8.39 -3.47
N PRO A 216 -24.47 8.54 -4.59
CA PRO A 216 -25.92 8.57 -4.53
C PRO A 216 -26.54 7.30 -3.93
N ALA A 217 -26.05 6.13 -4.32
CA ALA A 217 -26.58 4.86 -3.83
C ALA A 217 -26.38 4.69 -2.31
N LEU A 218 -25.18 5.06 -1.80
CA LEU A 218 -24.90 5.04 -0.35
C LEU A 218 -25.83 6.00 0.41
N LEU A 219 -26.02 7.22 -0.10
CA LEU A 219 -26.90 8.19 0.55
C LEU A 219 -28.34 7.70 0.60
N LEU A 220 -28.86 7.23 -0.53
CA LEU A 220 -30.22 6.68 -0.58
C LEU A 220 -30.39 5.52 0.38
N ASN A 221 -29.39 4.63 0.48
CA ASN A 221 -29.44 3.51 1.42
C ASN A 221 -29.41 3.98 2.89
N TYR A 222 -28.51 4.89 3.27
CA TYR A 222 -28.44 5.39 4.65
C TYR A 222 -29.71 6.17 5.05
N PHE A 223 -30.23 6.99 4.14
CA PHE A 223 -31.48 7.71 4.38
C PHE A 223 -32.68 6.74 4.47
N GLY A 224 -32.68 5.68 3.65
CA GLY A 224 -33.69 4.61 3.75
C GLY A 224 -33.66 3.88 5.09
N GLN A 225 -32.44 3.55 5.58
CA GLN A 225 -32.28 2.96 6.91
C GLN A 225 -32.81 3.91 8.01
N GLY A 226 -32.52 5.20 7.89
CA GLY A 226 -33.05 6.20 8.81
C GLY A 226 -34.56 6.32 8.75
N ALA A 227 -35.19 6.29 7.56
CA ALA A 227 -36.63 6.28 7.38
C ALA A 227 -37.30 5.05 8.03
N LEU A 228 -36.67 3.88 7.86
CA LEU A 228 -37.11 2.64 8.53
C LEU A 228 -37.07 2.79 10.06
N ILE A 229 -35.97 3.31 10.62
CA ILE A 229 -35.81 3.49 12.08
C ILE A 229 -36.83 4.49 12.63
N LEU A 230 -37.17 5.54 11.89
CA LEU A 230 -38.21 6.48 12.30
C LEU A 230 -39.61 5.83 12.43
N ARG A 231 -39.93 4.90 11.54
CA ARG A 231 -41.20 4.18 11.54
C ARG A 231 -41.25 3.00 12.49
N HIS A 232 -40.13 2.31 12.62
CA HIS A 232 -39.96 1.06 13.38
C HIS A 232 -38.70 1.13 14.25
N PRO A 233 -38.75 1.83 15.40
CA PRO A 233 -37.57 1.95 16.29
C PRO A 233 -37.00 0.61 16.76
N GLU A 234 -37.83 -0.44 16.84
CA GLU A 234 -37.44 -1.81 17.13
C GLU A 234 -36.56 -2.45 16.04
N GLY A 235 -36.66 -1.96 14.81
CA GLY A 235 -35.83 -2.39 13.67
C GLY A 235 -34.38 -1.87 13.70
N ALA A 236 -34.00 -1.08 14.71
CA ALA A 236 -32.69 -0.43 14.80
C ALA A 236 -31.51 -1.41 14.98
N LEU A 237 -31.75 -2.67 15.36
CA LEU A 237 -30.69 -3.66 15.62
C LEU A 237 -29.93 -4.10 14.36
N ASN A 238 -30.57 -4.12 13.18
CA ASN A 238 -29.91 -4.46 11.92
C ASN A 238 -30.66 -3.83 10.73
N PRO A 239 -30.69 -2.49 10.64
CA PRO A 239 -31.59 -1.78 9.72
C PRO A 239 -31.28 -2.11 8.25
N PHE A 240 -30.06 -2.42 7.90
CA PHE A 240 -29.66 -2.74 6.54
C PHE A 240 -30.39 -3.96 5.96
N PHE A 241 -30.39 -5.07 6.67
CA PHE A 241 -31.07 -6.29 6.19
C PHE A 241 -32.60 -6.22 6.38
N VAL A 242 -33.06 -5.47 7.39
CA VAL A 242 -34.50 -5.26 7.65
C VAL A 242 -35.16 -4.38 6.57
N LEU A 243 -34.37 -3.53 5.85
CA LEU A 243 -34.85 -2.81 4.65
C LEU A 243 -35.41 -3.72 3.57
N ALA A 244 -34.90 -4.96 3.48
CA ALA A 244 -35.31 -5.88 2.41
C ALA A 244 -36.60 -6.60 2.76
N PRO A 245 -37.59 -6.67 1.82
CA PRO A 245 -38.71 -7.59 1.95
C PRO A 245 -38.21 -9.02 2.18
N ARG A 246 -38.95 -9.82 2.95
CA ARG A 246 -38.53 -11.21 3.32
C ARG A 246 -38.09 -12.06 2.13
N VAL A 247 -38.76 -11.92 0.98
CA VAL A 247 -38.43 -12.65 -0.25
C VAL A 247 -37.07 -12.23 -0.83
N MET A 248 -36.68 -10.96 -0.65
CA MET A 248 -35.43 -10.40 -1.17
C MET A 248 -34.25 -10.58 -0.21
N LEU A 249 -34.47 -11.05 1.01
CA LEU A 249 -33.44 -11.17 2.04
C LEU A 249 -32.32 -12.13 1.64
N TYR A 250 -32.65 -13.31 1.06
CA TYR A 250 -31.65 -14.27 0.58
C TYR A 250 -30.84 -13.73 -0.61
N PRO A 251 -31.44 -13.18 -1.67
CA PRO A 251 -30.70 -12.52 -2.75
C PRO A 251 -29.81 -11.37 -2.25
N LEU A 252 -30.30 -10.55 -1.33
CA LEU A 252 -29.52 -9.45 -0.76
C LEU A 252 -28.33 -9.96 0.04
N LEU A 253 -28.49 -11.00 0.85
CA LEU A 253 -27.43 -11.62 1.60
C LEU A 253 -26.32 -12.18 0.68
N ALA A 254 -26.72 -12.89 -0.38
CA ALA A 254 -25.77 -13.41 -1.36
C ALA A 254 -25.03 -12.26 -2.06
N LEU A 255 -25.73 -11.20 -2.45
CA LEU A 255 -25.16 -10.04 -3.11
C LEU A 255 -24.23 -9.25 -2.16
N ALA A 256 -24.62 -9.09 -0.89
CA ALA A 256 -23.78 -8.47 0.15
C ALA A 256 -22.48 -9.28 0.38
N THR A 257 -22.58 -10.60 0.43
CA THR A 257 -21.43 -11.48 0.58
C THR A 257 -20.47 -11.37 -0.62
N MET A 258 -21.01 -11.34 -1.85
CA MET A 258 -20.21 -11.11 -3.06
C MET A 258 -19.54 -9.73 -3.03
N ALA A 259 -20.28 -8.69 -2.66
CA ALA A 259 -19.72 -7.33 -2.54
C ALA A 259 -18.60 -7.27 -1.48
N ALA A 260 -18.78 -7.93 -0.33
CA ALA A 260 -17.76 -8.02 0.72
C ALA A 260 -16.50 -8.78 0.26
N ILE A 261 -16.64 -9.85 -0.51
CA ILE A 261 -15.54 -10.58 -1.14
C ILE A 261 -14.78 -9.67 -2.11
N ILE A 262 -15.48 -8.91 -2.96
CA ILE A 262 -14.88 -7.99 -3.94
C ILE A 262 -14.13 -6.85 -3.22
N ALA A 263 -14.73 -6.26 -2.19
CA ALA A 263 -14.09 -5.22 -1.39
C ALA A 263 -12.83 -5.74 -0.69
N SER A 264 -12.89 -6.94 -0.12
CA SER A 264 -11.74 -7.61 0.50
C SER A 264 -10.63 -7.88 -0.50
N GLN A 265 -10.99 -8.32 -1.71
CA GLN A 265 -10.07 -8.54 -2.82
C GLN A 265 -9.30 -7.27 -3.19
N ALA A 266 -9.99 -6.14 -3.32
CA ALA A 266 -9.35 -4.86 -3.65
C ALA A 266 -8.29 -4.47 -2.62
N LEU A 267 -8.59 -4.61 -1.32
CA LEU A 267 -7.63 -4.30 -0.26
C LEU A 267 -6.43 -5.24 -0.21
N ILE A 268 -6.63 -6.53 -0.44
CA ILE A 268 -5.54 -7.51 -0.51
C ILE A 268 -4.60 -7.15 -1.67
N SER A 269 -5.16 -6.84 -2.85
CA SER A 269 -4.38 -6.38 -4.02
C SER A 269 -3.66 -5.07 -3.73
N GLY A 270 -4.31 -4.13 -3.04
CA GLY A 270 -3.69 -2.88 -2.58
C GLY A 270 -2.50 -3.11 -1.65
N ALA A 271 -2.57 -4.09 -0.75
CA ALA A 271 -1.46 -4.47 0.12
C ALA A 271 -0.28 -5.08 -0.67
N PHE A 272 -0.54 -5.84 -1.74
CA PHE A 272 0.52 -6.33 -2.63
C PHE A 272 1.20 -5.17 -3.36
N SER A 273 0.42 -4.24 -3.93
CA SER A 273 0.95 -3.04 -4.60
C SER A 273 1.77 -2.18 -3.66
N LEU A 274 1.29 -1.98 -2.42
CA LEU A 274 2.03 -1.27 -1.37
C LEU A 274 3.36 -1.96 -1.03
N THR A 275 3.36 -3.31 -0.95
CA THR A 275 4.57 -4.09 -0.69
C THR A 275 5.56 -3.97 -1.84
N TYR A 276 5.09 -4.04 -3.07
CA TYR A 276 5.94 -3.87 -4.25
C TYR A 276 6.61 -2.50 -4.27
N GLN A 277 5.83 -1.43 -4.04
CA GLN A 277 6.36 -0.07 -3.88
C GLN A 277 7.38 0.01 -2.74
N ALA A 278 7.12 -0.64 -1.59
CA ALA A 278 8.03 -0.64 -0.46
C ALA A 278 9.37 -1.33 -0.78
N VAL A 279 9.35 -2.44 -1.53
CA VAL A 279 10.56 -3.15 -1.98
C VAL A 279 11.38 -2.28 -2.92
N GLN A 280 10.77 -1.72 -3.95
CA GLN A 280 11.45 -0.92 -4.97
C GLN A 280 11.99 0.41 -4.41
N LEU A 281 11.27 1.02 -3.48
CA LEU A 281 11.72 2.23 -2.77
C LEU A 281 12.73 1.94 -1.64
N GLY A 282 13.08 0.67 -1.40
CA GLY A 282 14.08 0.26 -0.42
C GLY A 282 13.61 0.27 1.04
N TYR A 283 12.30 0.23 1.29
CA TYR A 283 11.70 0.16 2.63
C TYR A 283 11.37 -1.27 3.09
N SER A 284 11.44 -2.25 2.19
CA SER A 284 11.21 -3.67 2.47
C SER A 284 12.29 -4.53 1.81
N PRO A 285 12.62 -5.72 2.35
CA PRO A 285 13.45 -6.70 1.66
C PRO A 285 12.78 -7.15 0.36
N ARG A 286 13.58 -7.71 -0.56
CA ARG A 286 13.07 -8.33 -1.77
C ARG A 286 12.22 -9.54 -1.43
N VAL A 287 10.96 -9.55 -1.89
CA VAL A 287 9.98 -10.63 -1.74
C VAL A 287 9.74 -11.29 -3.09
N ASN A 288 9.08 -12.44 -3.07
CA ASN A 288 8.68 -13.12 -4.29
C ASN A 288 7.46 -12.40 -4.90
N VAL A 289 7.65 -11.78 -6.07
CA VAL A 289 6.58 -11.09 -6.81
C VAL A 289 6.21 -11.93 -8.02
N ILE A 290 4.97 -12.38 -8.08
CA ILE A 290 4.44 -13.17 -9.18
C ILE A 290 3.46 -12.30 -9.96
N HIS A 291 3.76 -12.03 -11.23
CA HIS A 291 2.84 -11.34 -12.13
C HIS A 291 1.74 -12.32 -12.56
N THR A 292 0.49 -12.00 -12.22
CA THR A 292 -0.67 -12.88 -12.50
C THR A 292 -1.39 -12.56 -13.80
N SER A 293 -1.03 -11.46 -14.47
CA SER A 293 -1.53 -11.06 -15.79
C SER A 293 -0.37 -10.73 -16.72
N GLY A 294 -0.46 -11.19 -17.97
CA GLY A 294 0.50 -10.82 -19.02
C GLY A 294 0.20 -9.49 -19.72
N THR A 295 -0.99 -8.92 -19.51
CA THR A 295 -1.47 -7.70 -20.18
C THR A 295 -1.59 -6.50 -19.24
N GLU A 296 -1.70 -6.73 -17.94
CA GLU A 296 -1.85 -5.69 -16.92
C GLU A 296 -0.68 -5.76 -15.93
N ALA A 297 0.28 -4.87 -16.06
CA ALA A 297 1.51 -4.83 -15.26
C ALA A 297 1.26 -4.67 -13.74
N GLY A 298 0.09 -4.16 -13.34
CA GLY A 298 -0.28 -3.95 -11.94
C GLY A 298 -0.82 -5.17 -11.20
N GLN A 299 -1.13 -6.28 -11.89
CA GLN A 299 -1.69 -7.47 -11.25
C GLN A 299 -0.57 -8.38 -10.72
N ILE A 300 -0.24 -8.19 -9.46
CA ILE A 300 0.82 -8.90 -8.76
C ILE A 300 0.26 -9.73 -7.60
N TYR A 301 0.94 -10.82 -7.30
CA TYR A 301 0.69 -11.69 -6.15
C TYR A 301 1.99 -11.87 -5.36
N ILE A 302 1.91 -11.72 -4.04
CA ILE A 302 3.06 -11.84 -3.13
C ILE A 302 2.71 -12.90 -2.07
N PRO A 303 3.21 -14.15 -2.21
CA PRO A 303 2.83 -15.28 -1.34
C PRO A 303 3.03 -15.00 0.15
N GLU A 304 4.15 -14.39 0.53
CA GLU A 304 4.50 -14.12 1.91
C GLU A 304 3.53 -13.12 2.56
N VAL A 305 3.15 -12.09 1.82
CA VAL A 305 2.18 -11.08 2.28
C VAL A 305 0.79 -11.68 2.34
N ASN A 306 0.40 -12.47 1.32
CA ASN A 306 -0.88 -13.15 1.30
C ASN A 306 -1.06 -14.07 2.52
N ALA A 307 -0.03 -14.87 2.85
CA ALA A 307 -0.06 -15.74 4.01
C ALA A 307 -0.14 -14.95 5.33
N ALA A 308 0.63 -13.86 5.44
CA ALA A 308 0.60 -12.99 6.63
C ALA A 308 -0.78 -12.32 6.83
N LEU A 309 -1.38 -11.79 5.75
CA LEU A 309 -2.73 -11.21 5.78
C LEU A 309 -3.78 -12.28 6.12
N ALA A 310 -3.70 -13.48 5.53
CA ALA A 310 -4.61 -14.58 5.82
C ALA A 310 -4.59 -14.97 7.29
N VAL A 311 -3.40 -15.20 7.84
CA VAL A 311 -3.23 -15.52 9.28
C VAL A 311 -3.75 -14.37 10.15
N GLY A 312 -3.40 -13.12 9.80
CA GLY A 312 -3.88 -11.93 10.52
C GLY A 312 -5.40 -11.84 10.52
N CYS A 313 -6.06 -11.99 9.36
CA CYS A 313 -7.53 -11.96 9.24
C CYS A 313 -8.20 -13.07 10.08
N VAL A 314 -7.67 -14.30 10.01
CA VAL A 314 -8.20 -15.43 10.79
C VAL A 314 -8.09 -15.15 12.28
N LEU A 315 -6.93 -14.70 12.77
CA LEU A 315 -6.72 -14.37 14.18
C LEU A 315 -7.63 -13.24 14.65
N VAL A 316 -7.84 -12.22 13.82
CA VAL A 316 -8.71 -11.09 14.14
C VAL A 316 -10.18 -11.54 14.21
N VAL A 317 -10.66 -12.36 13.27
CA VAL A 317 -12.03 -12.91 13.31
C VAL A 317 -12.24 -13.80 14.55
N LEU A 318 -11.29 -14.67 14.86
CA LEU A 318 -11.38 -15.54 16.05
C LEU A 318 -11.31 -14.76 17.38
N GLY A 319 -10.54 -13.67 17.40
CA GLY A 319 -10.37 -12.84 18.59
C GLY A 319 -11.57 -11.95 18.89
N PHE A 320 -12.14 -11.30 17.88
CA PHE A 320 -13.22 -10.33 18.05
C PHE A 320 -14.63 -10.91 17.91
N ARG A 321 -14.84 -11.85 17.00
CA ARG A 321 -16.08 -12.62 16.76
C ARG A 321 -17.34 -11.81 16.42
N SER A 322 -17.29 -10.49 16.39
CA SER A 322 -18.42 -9.61 16.05
C SER A 322 -17.97 -8.37 15.30
N VAL A 323 -18.84 -7.83 14.46
CA VAL A 323 -18.60 -6.60 13.68
C VAL A 323 -18.43 -5.39 14.59
N ASP A 324 -19.21 -5.29 15.66
CA ASP A 324 -19.12 -4.18 16.61
C ASP A 324 -17.74 -4.09 17.26
N ALA A 325 -17.19 -5.22 17.69
CA ALA A 325 -15.86 -5.28 18.31
C ALA A 325 -14.76 -4.95 17.27
N LEU A 326 -14.89 -5.45 16.04
CA LEU A 326 -13.98 -5.13 14.94
C LEU A 326 -14.05 -3.67 14.54
N GLY A 327 -15.23 -3.06 14.51
CA GLY A 327 -15.43 -1.64 14.21
C GLY A 327 -14.69 -0.72 15.17
N ALA A 328 -14.54 -1.13 16.44
CA ALA A 328 -13.73 -0.39 17.40
C ALA A 328 -12.22 -0.44 17.08
N ALA A 329 -11.74 -1.56 16.55
CA ALA A 329 -10.35 -1.71 16.10
C ALA A 329 -10.08 -0.95 14.80
N TYR A 330 -11.00 -1.02 13.86
CA TYR A 330 -10.86 -0.51 12.49
C TYR A 330 -10.60 1.00 12.42
N GLY A 331 -11.42 1.78 13.15
CA GLY A 331 -11.45 3.23 13.02
C GLY A 331 -10.11 3.94 13.28
N ILE A 332 -9.24 3.38 14.17
CA ILE A 332 -7.99 4.06 14.54
C ILE A 332 -6.93 3.99 13.44
N ALA A 333 -6.85 2.87 12.73
CA ALA A 333 -5.90 2.71 11.63
C ALA A 333 -6.24 3.65 10.46
N VAL A 334 -7.50 3.66 10.04
CA VAL A 334 -7.99 4.47 8.93
C VAL A 334 -7.85 5.96 9.24
N THR A 335 -8.34 6.42 10.40
CA THR A 335 -8.27 7.86 10.74
C THR A 335 -6.85 8.35 10.96
N GLY A 336 -5.96 7.49 11.47
CA GLY A 336 -4.54 7.78 11.56
C GLY A 336 -3.89 7.97 10.18
N THR A 337 -4.18 7.07 9.23
CA THR A 337 -3.72 7.19 7.83
C THR A 337 -4.29 8.43 7.16
N MET A 338 -5.58 8.76 7.40
CA MET A 338 -6.22 9.97 6.90
C MET A 338 -5.48 11.24 7.35
N ALA A 339 -5.15 11.37 8.64
CA ALA A 339 -4.44 12.52 9.18
C ALA A 339 -3.02 12.62 8.58
N ILE A 340 -2.30 11.51 8.47
CA ILE A 340 -0.97 11.46 7.85
C ILE A 340 -1.03 11.88 6.37
N THR A 341 -2.02 11.40 5.62
CA THR A 341 -2.22 11.78 4.21
C THR A 341 -2.45 13.28 4.09
N SER A 342 -3.23 13.90 4.98
CA SER A 342 -3.44 15.35 5.01
C SER A 342 -2.16 16.13 5.31
N MET A 343 -1.32 15.66 6.25
CA MET A 343 -0.03 16.27 6.55
C MET A 343 0.93 16.18 5.35
N LEU A 344 1.02 15.01 4.71
CA LEU A 344 1.84 14.82 3.52
C LEU A 344 1.35 15.65 2.34
N PHE A 345 0.03 15.81 2.18
CA PHE A 345 -0.57 16.67 1.18
C PHE A 345 -0.14 18.13 1.33
N TYR A 346 -0.08 18.66 2.57
CA TYR A 346 0.47 20.00 2.81
C TYR A 346 1.86 20.17 2.22
N VAL A 347 2.74 19.20 2.52
CA VAL A 347 4.13 19.24 2.04
C VAL A 347 4.17 19.22 0.51
N LEU A 348 3.36 18.35 -0.11
CA LEU A 348 3.28 18.27 -1.57
C LEU A 348 2.74 19.54 -2.21
N ALA A 349 1.65 20.11 -1.66
CA ALA A 349 1.04 21.33 -2.17
C ALA A 349 2.04 22.50 -2.16
N ARG A 350 2.90 22.54 -1.16
CA ARG A 350 4.00 23.52 -1.05
C ARG A 350 5.15 23.24 -2.04
N ALA A 351 5.53 21.95 -2.20
CA ALA A 351 6.71 21.58 -2.96
C ALA A 351 6.44 21.50 -4.48
N ARG A 352 5.33 20.87 -4.89
CA ARG A 352 4.98 20.63 -6.31
C ARG A 352 4.16 21.78 -6.91
N TRP A 353 3.12 22.25 -6.20
CA TRP A 353 2.18 23.24 -6.74
C TRP A 353 2.50 24.66 -6.34
N SER A 354 3.55 24.87 -5.56
CA SER A 354 3.99 26.21 -5.11
C SER A 354 2.89 27.05 -4.44
N TRP A 355 1.91 26.39 -3.78
CA TRP A 355 0.86 27.10 -3.07
C TRP A 355 1.43 27.96 -1.94
N SER A 356 0.82 29.10 -1.66
CA SER A 356 1.20 29.94 -0.50
C SER A 356 1.01 29.15 0.82
N LYS A 357 1.76 29.53 1.86
CA LYS A 357 1.61 28.92 3.20
C LYS A 357 0.17 29.02 3.70
N ALA A 358 -0.49 30.14 3.46
CA ALA A 358 -1.86 30.39 3.88
C ALA A 358 -2.84 29.47 3.14
N LYS A 359 -2.77 29.37 1.80
CA LYS A 359 -3.66 28.52 1.01
C LYS A 359 -3.51 27.03 1.34
N ALA A 360 -2.26 26.54 1.36
CA ALA A 360 -1.99 25.15 1.69
C ALA A 360 -2.36 24.85 3.14
N GLY A 361 -2.05 25.77 4.07
CA GLY A 361 -2.35 25.64 5.49
C GLY A 361 -3.85 25.65 5.78
N ALA A 362 -4.62 26.58 5.21
CA ALA A 362 -6.07 26.65 5.42
C ALA A 362 -6.80 25.39 4.97
N LEU A 363 -6.47 24.89 3.74
CA LEU A 363 -7.10 23.66 3.25
C LEU A 363 -6.71 22.46 4.11
N THR A 364 -5.42 22.31 4.43
CA THR A 364 -4.96 21.18 5.24
C THR A 364 -5.49 21.26 6.67
N ALA A 365 -5.58 22.45 7.26
CA ALA A 365 -6.18 22.64 8.58
C ALA A 365 -7.65 22.20 8.58
N GLY A 366 -8.43 22.56 7.55
CA GLY A 366 -9.80 22.09 7.40
C GLY A 366 -9.90 20.55 7.33
N MET A 367 -9.02 19.91 6.54
CA MET A 367 -8.94 18.45 6.48
C MET A 367 -8.54 17.84 7.84
N LEU A 368 -7.52 18.40 8.50
CA LEU A 368 -7.04 17.90 9.79
C LEU A 368 -8.05 18.07 10.92
N VAL A 369 -8.87 19.10 10.92
CA VAL A 369 -9.94 19.25 11.92
C VAL A 369 -10.90 18.06 11.87
N VAL A 370 -11.30 17.65 10.68
CA VAL A 370 -12.17 16.47 10.48
C VAL A 370 -11.41 15.18 10.84
N ASP A 371 -10.20 15.00 10.31
CA ASP A 371 -9.39 13.79 10.53
C ASP A 371 -9.07 13.59 12.02
N LEU A 372 -8.64 14.64 12.71
CA LEU A 372 -8.32 14.60 14.14
C LEU A 372 -9.57 14.44 15.02
N GLY A 373 -10.71 15.00 14.61
CA GLY A 373 -11.98 14.75 15.26
C GLY A 373 -12.32 13.25 15.23
N PHE A 374 -12.22 12.63 14.09
CA PHE A 374 -12.42 11.18 13.93
C PHE A 374 -11.37 10.36 14.66
N PHE A 375 -10.09 10.72 14.53
CA PHE A 375 -9.00 10.02 15.22
C PHE A 375 -9.17 10.06 16.73
N SER A 376 -9.41 11.24 17.30
CA SER A 376 -9.59 11.42 18.75
C SER A 376 -10.80 10.63 19.28
N SER A 377 -11.90 10.56 18.52
CA SER A 377 -13.06 9.74 18.87
C SER A 377 -12.72 8.24 18.90
N ASN A 378 -11.87 7.76 17.97
CA ASN A 378 -11.45 6.37 17.93
C ASN A 378 -10.36 6.03 18.96
N VAL A 379 -9.55 7.00 19.39
CA VAL A 379 -8.59 6.83 20.52
C VAL A 379 -9.29 6.35 21.78
N LEU A 380 -10.51 6.81 22.05
CA LEU A 380 -11.31 6.35 23.19
C LEU A 380 -11.68 4.86 23.13
N LYS A 381 -11.58 4.25 21.96
CA LYS A 381 -11.86 2.83 21.73
C LYS A 381 -10.60 1.95 21.78
N ILE A 382 -9.42 2.49 22.09
CA ILE A 382 -8.16 1.71 22.17
C ILE A 382 -8.33 0.50 23.09
N ALA A 383 -8.86 0.71 24.28
CA ALA A 383 -9.07 -0.38 25.25
C ALA A 383 -10.09 -1.45 24.78
N LYS A 384 -10.97 -1.10 23.82
CA LYS A 384 -12.00 -1.99 23.28
C LYS A 384 -11.57 -2.71 21.99
N GLY A 385 -10.26 -2.73 21.67
CA GLY A 385 -9.71 -3.43 20.49
C GLY A 385 -8.87 -2.56 19.57
N GLY A 386 -8.91 -1.23 19.66
CA GLY A 386 -8.11 -0.30 18.86
C GLY A 386 -6.59 -0.44 19.04
N TRP A 387 -6.13 -1.15 20.06
CA TRP A 387 -4.72 -1.47 20.27
C TRP A 387 -4.17 -2.48 19.23
N VAL A 388 -5.02 -3.35 18.65
CA VAL A 388 -4.60 -4.39 17.70
C VAL A 388 -3.96 -3.78 16.44
N PRO A 389 -4.62 -2.88 15.68
CA PRO A 389 -4.00 -2.25 14.54
C PRO A 389 -2.75 -1.44 14.89
N LEU A 390 -2.67 -0.87 16.07
CA LEU A 390 -1.50 -0.12 16.51
C LEU A 390 -0.29 -1.03 16.73
N ILE A 391 -0.48 -2.22 17.32
CA ILE A 391 0.59 -3.22 17.47
C ILE A 391 1.03 -3.74 16.09
N LEU A 392 0.09 -4.05 15.21
CA LEU A 392 0.41 -4.47 13.85
C LEU A 392 1.19 -3.37 13.10
N ALA A 393 0.73 -2.14 13.16
CA ALA A 393 1.42 -1.01 12.56
C ALA A 393 2.82 -0.79 13.17
N LEU A 394 2.98 -0.91 14.48
CA LEU A 394 4.27 -0.80 15.16
C LEU A 394 5.24 -1.91 14.72
N ALA A 395 4.76 -3.15 14.59
CA ALA A 395 5.56 -4.27 14.10
C ALA A 395 6.03 -4.00 12.66
N ILE A 396 5.13 -3.65 11.75
CA ILE A 396 5.44 -3.38 10.34
C ILE A 396 6.37 -2.16 10.21
N PHE A 397 6.08 -1.07 10.92
CA PHE A 397 6.95 0.11 10.98
C PHE A 397 8.36 -0.24 11.48
N THR A 398 8.45 -1.12 12.47
CA THR A 398 9.73 -1.60 12.99
C THR A 398 10.50 -2.40 11.93
N LEU A 399 9.83 -3.29 11.19
CA LEU A 399 10.43 -4.03 10.08
C LEU A 399 10.92 -3.06 8.98
N MET A 400 10.08 -2.16 8.49
CA MET A 400 10.41 -1.19 7.44
C MET A 400 11.56 -0.28 7.84
N THR A 401 11.52 0.29 9.04
CA THR A 401 12.59 1.20 9.53
C THR A 401 13.89 0.45 9.82
N THR A 402 13.83 -0.79 10.28
CA THR A 402 15.02 -1.63 10.51
C THR A 402 15.68 -1.98 9.19
N TRP A 403 14.89 -2.37 8.18
CA TRP A 403 15.39 -2.63 6.83
C TRP A 403 16.03 -1.39 6.22
N TYR A 404 15.31 -0.28 6.18
CA TYR A 404 15.80 0.98 5.61
C TYR A 404 17.10 1.47 6.25
N ARG A 405 17.18 1.46 7.60
CA ARG A 405 18.40 1.86 8.32
C ARG A 405 19.54 0.88 8.09
N GLY A 406 19.28 -0.43 8.20
CA GLY A 406 20.27 -1.47 7.98
C GLY A 406 20.84 -1.41 6.58
N ARG A 407 20.00 -1.27 5.56
CA ARG A 407 20.42 -1.18 4.16
C ARG A 407 21.31 0.05 3.90
N ARG A 408 20.93 1.21 4.46
CA ARG A 408 21.75 2.43 4.37
C ARG A 408 23.13 2.28 5.03
N ILE A 409 23.23 1.57 6.14
CA ILE A 409 24.52 1.29 6.81
C ILE A 409 25.37 0.40 5.92
N VAL A 410 24.82 -0.69 5.39
CA VAL A 410 25.52 -1.60 4.48
C VAL A 410 26.04 -0.84 3.25
N LEU A 411 25.18 -0.06 2.59
CA LEU A 411 25.58 0.75 1.44
C LEU A 411 26.72 1.73 1.77
N LYS A 412 26.64 2.44 2.90
CA LYS A 412 27.71 3.35 3.33
C LYS A 412 29.04 2.62 3.57
N ARG A 413 29.02 1.39 4.11
CA ARG A 413 30.24 0.61 4.34
C ARG A 413 30.84 0.10 3.02
N LEU A 414 30.01 -0.34 2.10
CA LEU A 414 30.44 -0.74 0.75
C LEU A 414 31.09 0.43 0.00
N HIS A 415 30.48 1.63 0.05
CA HIS A 415 31.04 2.83 -0.60
C HIS A 415 32.36 3.32 0.05
N ARG A 416 32.54 3.15 1.36
CA ARG A 416 33.82 3.50 2.01
C ARG A 416 34.99 2.64 1.57
N GLY A 417 34.72 1.42 1.12
CA GLY A 417 35.72 0.50 0.56
C GLY A 417 35.82 0.54 -0.97
N SER A 418 35.05 1.43 -1.63
CA SER A 418 35.05 1.54 -3.09
C SER A 418 36.26 2.31 -3.59
N LEU A 419 37.01 1.72 -4.52
CA LEU A 419 38.08 2.37 -5.24
C LEU A 419 37.49 3.20 -6.40
N PRO A 420 37.95 4.43 -6.67
CA PRO A 420 37.61 5.13 -7.90
C PRO A 420 37.87 4.29 -9.14
N LEU A 421 36.93 4.21 -10.07
CA LEU A 421 37.10 3.38 -11.26
C LEU A 421 38.33 3.80 -12.09
N THR A 422 38.62 5.08 -12.15
CA THR A 422 39.79 5.64 -12.87
C THR A 422 41.09 5.01 -12.40
N LEU A 423 41.30 4.89 -11.08
CA LEU A 423 42.47 4.28 -10.52
C LEU A 423 42.60 2.78 -10.87
N LEU A 424 41.46 2.07 -10.90
CA LEU A 424 41.46 0.67 -11.33
C LEU A 424 41.83 0.52 -12.81
N LEU A 425 41.28 1.39 -13.67
CA LEU A 425 41.56 1.38 -15.10
C LEU A 425 43.04 1.68 -15.39
N GLU A 426 43.63 2.68 -14.68
CA GLU A 426 45.06 3.00 -14.76
C GLU A 426 45.96 1.84 -14.31
N ASP A 427 45.57 1.15 -13.23
CA ASP A 427 46.33 -0.03 -12.76
C ASP A 427 46.28 -1.19 -13.76
N VAL A 428 45.10 -1.47 -14.33
CA VAL A 428 44.93 -2.50 -15.37
C VAL A 428 45.69 -2.15 -16.66
N GLU A 429 45.84 -0.87 -16.97
CA GLU A 429 46.64 -0.42 -18.11
C GLU A 429 48.11 -0.59 -17.88
N ARG A 430 48.62 -0.25 -16.68
CA ARG A 430 50.03 -0.40 -16.29
C ARG A 430 50.42 -1.85 -16.07
N ASN A 431 49.53 -2.65 -15.49
CA ASN A 431 49.74 -4.03 -15.11
C ASN A 431 48.66 -4.93 -15.70
N PRO A 432 48.64 -5.20 -17.02
CA PRO A 432 47.54 -5.89 -17.66
C PRO A 432 47.45 -7.36 -17.20
N PRO A 433 46.34 -7.75 -16.54
CA PRO A 433 46.12 -9.14 -16.17
C PRO A 433 45.81 -10.01 -17.40
N PRO A 434 46.08 -11.32 -17.33
CA PRO A 434 45.68 -12.25 -18.38
C PRO A 434 44.18 -12.15 -18.70
N ARG A 435 43.84 -12.22 -19.99
CA ARG A 435 42.46 -12.16 -20.46
C ARG A 435 41.93 -13.53 -20.84
N VAL A 436 40.68 -13.82 -20.39
CA VAL A 436 39.93 -15.02 -20.78
C VAL A 436 38.80 -14.64 -21.72
N LYS A 437 38.41 -15.52 -22.63
CA LYS A 437 37.36 -15.28 -23.61
C LYS A 437 36.02 -15.05 -22.94
N GLY A 438 35.21 -14.18 -23.55
CA GLY A 438 33.84 -13.92 -23.15
C GLY A 438 33.61 -12.59 -22.41
N THR A 439 32.45 -12.44 -21.84
CA THR A 439 31.98 -11.21 -21.15
C THR A 439 31.75 -11.49 -19.66
N ALA A 440 32.33 -10.70 -18.78
CA ALA A 440 32.01 -10.70 -17.36
C ALA A 440 31.13 -9.48 -17.00
N VAL A 441 29.98 -9.72 -16.41
CA VAL A 441 29.08 -8.68 -15.92
C VAL A 441 29.18 -8.61 -14.40
N PHE A 442 29.75 -7.54 -13.86
CA PHE A 442 29.86 -7.30 -12.43
C PHE A 442 28.71 -6.43 -11.95
N MET A 443 27.81 -7.02 -11.17
CA MET A 443 26.68 -6.30 -10.58
C MET A 443 27.15 -5.42 -9.43
N THR A 444 26.74 -4.16 -9.42
CA THR A 444 27.10 -3.19 -8.38
C THR A 444 25.94 -2.29 -7.97
N SER A 445 25.89 -1.93 -6.69
CA SER A 445 25.00 -0.89 -6.18
C SER A 445 25.65 0.51 -6.20
N ASP A 446 26.95 0.59 -6.52
CA ASP A 446 27.67 1.85 -6.67
C ASP A 446 27.78 2.18 -8.17
N PRO A 447 27.08 3.24 -8.64
CA PRO A 447 27.06 3.59 -10.07
C PRO A 447 28.36 4.23 -10.55
N ASP A 448 29.30 4.61 -9.66
CA ASP A 448 30.48 5.40 -10.02
C ASP A 448 31.81 4.76 -9.63
N GLY A 449 31.84 3.94 -8.58
CA GLY A 449 33.04 3.24 -8.09
C GLY A 449 33.36 1.94 -8.81
N ALA A 450 34.51 1.36 -8.51
CA ALA A 450 34.88 -0.01 -8.90
C ALA A 450 34.13 -1.01 -8.01
N PRO A 451 33.41 -2.02 -8.58
CA PRO A 451 32.69 -3.00 -7.78
C PRO A 451 33.62 -3.80 -6.88
N LEU A 452 33.28 -3.94 -5.59
CA LEU A 452 34.08 -4.75 -4.65
C LEU A 452 34.26 -6.20 -5.15
N VAL A 453 33.22 -6.73 -5.82
CA VAL A 453 33.27 -8.08 -6.43
C VAL A 453 34.32 -8.17 -7.50
N LEU A 454 34.52 -7.13 -8.33
CA LEU A 454 35.56 -7.06 -9.34
C LEU A 454 36.94 -6.98 -8.68
N LEU A 455 37.09 -6.17 -7.62
CA LEU A 455 38.37 -6.08 -6.88
C LEU A 455 38.77 -7.42 -6.25
N HIS A 456 37.80 -8.14 -5.65
CA HIS A 456 38.03 -9.48 -5.12
C HIS A 456 38.38 -10.49 -6.22
N HIS A 457 37.65 -10.43 -7.36
CA HIS A 457 37.95 -11.28 -8.50
C HIS A 457 39.39 -11.09 -9.00
N LEU A 458 39.80 -9.83 -9.20
CA LEU A 458 41.19 -9.51 -9.61
C LEU A 458 42.23 -9.96 -8.58
N LYS A 459 41.98 -9.68 -7.29
CA LYS A 459 42.93 -10.03 -6.21
C LYS A 459 43.16 -11.52 -6.12
N HIS A 460 42.14 -12.35 -6.26
CA HIS A 460 42.24 -13.79 -6.00
C HIS A 460 42.41 -14.63 -7.26
N ASN A 461 41.68 -14.29 -8.35
CA ASN A 461 41.76 -15.06 -9.61
C ASN A 461 42.85 -14.53 -10.55
N LYS A 462 43.27 -13.26 -10.41
CA LYS A 462 44.34 -12.62 -11.20
C LYS A 462 44.12 -12.63 -12.70
N VAL A 463 42.87 -12.73 -13.16
CA VAL A 463 42.46 -12.71 -14.57
C VAL A 463 41.32 -11.76 -14.79
N LEU A 464 41.11 -11.30 -16.03
CA LEU A 464 39.91 -10.59 -16.48
C LEU A 464 39.36 -11.24 -17.74
N HIS A 465 38.07 -11.03 -18.01
CA HIS A 465 37.48 -11.38 -19.29
C HIS A 465 37.87 -10.34 -20.37
N GLU A 466 37.77 -10.73 -21.63
CA GLU A 466 38.01 -9.82 -22.76
C GLU A 466 37.12 -8.57 -22.64
N ARG A 467 35.87 -8.77 -22.19
CA ARG A 467 34.91 -7.70 -21.96
C ARG A 467 34.42 -7.70 -20.52
N VAL A 468 34.49 -6.55 -19.87
CA VAL A 468 34.08 -6.35 -18.49
C VAL A 468 32.99 -5.29 -18.43
N VAL A 469 31.78 -5.68 -18.05
CA VAL A 469 30.62 -4.78 -17.93
C VAL A 469 30.32 -4.55 -16.45
N LEU A 470 30.36 -3.29 -16.02
CA LEU A 470 29.97 -2.86 -14.69
C LEU A 470 28.50 -2.44 -14.72
N LEU A 471 27.59 -3.30 -14.23
CA LEU A 471 26.16 -3.07 -14.31
C LEU A 471 25.58 -2.60 -12.98
N SER A 472 24.95 -1.42 -12.99
CA SER A 472 24.18 -0.89 -11.86
C SER A 472 22.71 -0.76 -12.23
N VAL A 473 21.81 -1.28 -11.37
CA VAL A 473 20.37 -1.12 -11.49
C VAL A 473 19.87 -0.23 -10.36
N MET A 474 19.23 0.87 -10.74
CA MET A 474 18.76 1.90 -9.80
C MET A 474 17.25 2.10 -9.94
N PHE A 475 16.53 2.15 -8.81
CA PHE A 475 15.11 2.47 -8.79
C PHE A 475 14.89 3.94 -8.44
N ALA A 476 14.10 4.62 -9.25
CA ALA A 476 13.76 6.04 -9.10
C ALA A 476 12.45 6.20 -8.31
N ASN A 477 12.25 7.40 -7.75
CA ASN A 477 11.00 7.75 -7.06
C ASN A 477 9.83 8.06 -8.02
N VAL A 478 9.89 7.59 -9.27
CA VAL A 478 8.82 7.68 -10.27
C VAL A 478 8.34 6.27 -10.60
N PRO A 479 7.06 6.07 -10.98
CA PRO A 479 6.57 4.74 -11.32
C PRO A 479 7.28 4.11 -12.50
N GLU A 480 7.50 4.89 -13.55
CA GLU A 480 8.10 4.44 -14.81
C GLU A 480 9.15 5.42 -15.31
N ILE A 481 10.17 4.88 -15.99
CA ILE A 481 11.20 5.64 -16.69
C ILE A 481 10.99 5.49 -18.20
N PRO A 482 10.98 6.59 -18.98
CA PRO A 482 10.95 6.52 -20.44
C PRO A 482 12.09 5.65 -20.99
N GLU A 483 11.83 4.93 -22.08
CA GLU A 483 12.79 3.96 -22.62
C GLU A 483 14.13 4.59 -23.03
N ASP A 484 14.07 5.81 -23.56
CA ASP A 484 15.24 6.61 -23.94
C ASP A 484 16.13 7.05 -22.78
N GLN A 485 15.60 7.06 -21.55
CA GLN A 485 16.31 7.45 -20.32
C GLN A 485 16.65 6.25 -19.43
N ARG A 486 16.28 5.04 -19.85
CA ARG A 486 16.38 3.83 -19.04
C ARG A 486 17.78 3.29 -18.94
N ILE A 487 18.56 3.35 -20.01
CA ILE A 487 19.91 2.79 -20.09
C ILE A 487 20.89 3.89 -20.49
N GLY A 488 21.96 4.01 -19.74
CA GLY A 488 23.12 4.82 -20.07
C GLY A 488 24.36 3.95 -20.12
N VAL A 489 25.17 4.09 -21.14
CA VAL A 489 26.39 3.30 -21.34
C VAL A 489 27.59 4.23 -21.45
N ASP A 490 28.60 3.95 -20.63
CA ASP A 490 29.91 4.59 -20.70
C ASP A 490 30.94 3.53 -21.15
N LEU A 491 31.57 3.72 -22.31
CA LEU A 491 32.63 2.83 -22.80
C LEU A 491 34.00 3.33 -22.35
N TYR A 492 34.85 2.41 -21.90
CA TYR A 492 36.21 2.69 -21.46
C TYR A 492 37.23 1.86 -22.27
N ASN A 493 38.51 2.23 -22.17
CA ASN A 493 39.59 1.47 -22.77
C ASN A 493 39.70 0.07 -22.15
N ASN A 494 40.50 -0.79 -22.76
CA ASN A 494 40.83 -2.12 -22.27
C ASN A 494 39.61 -3.05 -22.08
N GLY A 495 38.56 -2.91 -22.90
CA GLY A 495 37.39 -3.78 -22.87
C GLY A 495 36.44 -3.57 -21.69
N PHE A 496 36.57 -2.46 -20.97
CA PHE A 496 35.62 -2.09 -19.91
C PHE A 496 34.45 -1.27 -20.46
N ALA A 497 33.30 -1.52 -19.87
CA ALA A 497 32.11 -0.70 -20.09
C ALA A 497 31.31 -0.58 -18.79
N ARG A 498 30.59 0.51 -18.65
CA ARG A 498 29.65 0.71 -17.54
C ARG A 498 28.24 0.88 -18.08
N VAL A 499 27.31 0.12 -17.53
CA VAL A 499 25.88 0.21 -17.84
C VAL A 499 25.14 0.68 -16.59
N LYS A 500 24.45 1.81 -16.70
CA LYS A 500 23.58 2.38 -15.66
C LYS A 500 22.14 2.20 -16.10
N ALA A 501 21.44 1.22 -15.52
CA ALA A 501 20.04 0.98 -15.80
C ALA A 501 19.15 1.65 -14.74
N ARG A 502 18.19 2.44 -15.18
CA ARG A 502 17.22 3.16 -14.32
C ARG A 502 15.83 2.62 -14.57
N TYR A 503 15.15 2.26 -13.50
CA TYR A 503 13.77 1.77 -13.51
C TYR A 503 12.91 2.57 -12.54
N GLY A 504 11.64 2.69 -12.83
CA GLY A 504 10.66 3.22 -11.89
C GLY A 504 10.29 2.18 -10.83
N PHE A 505 9.61 2.63 -9.77
CA PHE A 505 9.22 1.72 -8.67
C PHE A 505 8.04 0.79 -9.02
N MET A 506 7.41 0.95 -10.19
CA MET A 506 6.40 0.02 -10.72
C MET A 506 6.94 -0.87 -11.83
N GLU A 507 8.22 -0.75 -12.17
CA GLU A 507 8.86 -1.53 -13.22
C GLU A 507 9.68 -2.70 -12.65
N THR A 508 9.78 -3.77 -13.41
CA THR A 508 10.64 -4.92 -13.12
C THR A 508 11.92 -4.83 -13.94
N ALA A 509 13.06 -4.89 -13.27
CA ALA A 509 14.36 -4.89 -13.93
C ALA A 509 14.75 -6.34 -14.29
N ASP A 510 15.08 -6.56 -15.57
CA ASP A 510 15.54 -7.82 -16.13
C ASP A 510 16.95 -7.62 -16.70
N VAL A 511 17.94 -8.29 -16.12
CA VAL A 511 19.36 -8.07 -16.47
C VAL A 511 19.68 -8.59 -17.89
N PRO A 512 19.22 -9.75 -18.33
CA PRO A 512 19.32 -10.16 -19.74
C PRO A 512 18.76 -9.14 -20.72
N ASP A 513 17.58 -8.56 -20.46
CA ASP A 513 16.97 -7.54 -21.33
C ASP A 513 17.79 -6.23 -21.31
N ILE A 514 18.31 -5.81 -20.14
CA ILE A 514 19.20 -4.65 -20.03
C ILE A 514 20.42 -4.81 -20.94
N LEU A 515 21.09 -5.97 -20.89
CA LEU A 515 22.28 -6.23 -21.71
C LEU A 515 21.95 -6.25 -23.20
N LYS A 516 20.84 -6.90 -23.58
CA LYS A 516 20.35 -6.92 -24.97
C LYS A 516 20.06 -5.52 -25.52
N ARG A 517 19.42 -4.66 -24.70
CA ARG A 517 19.18 -3.25 -25.09
C ARG A 517 20.47 -2.45 -25.20
N SER A 518 21.47 -2.76 -24.36
CA SER A 518 22.78 -2.09 -24.37
C SER A 518 23.64 -2.46 -25.60
N GLU A 519 23.26 -3.49 -26.37
CA GLU A 519 23.95 -3.85 -27.62
C GLU A 519 23.96 -2.70 -28.63
N LYS A 520 22.91 -1.88 -28.65
CA LYS A 520 22.81 -0.69 -29.51
C LYS A 520 23.87 0.36 -29.17
N GLU A 521 24.38 0.35 -27.95
CA GLU A 521 25.40 1.27 -27.42
C GLU A 521 26.82 0.65 -27.44
N GLY A 522 27.01 -0.47 -28.13
CA GLY A 522 28.31 -1.12 -28.32
C GLY A 522 28.66 -2.19 -27.27
N ILE A 523 27.74 -2.57 -26.38
CA ILE A 523 27.95 -3.69 -25.43
C ILE A 523 27.71 -5.01 -26.17
N VAL A 524 28.69 -5.87 -26.19
CA VAL A 524 28.54 -7.23 -26.74
C VAL A 524 28.49 -8.23 -25.61
N ALA A 525 27.32 -8.78 -25.33
CA ALA A 525 27.08 -9.76 -24.27
C ALA A 525 26.36 -11.00 -24.83
N VAL A 526 27.10 -11.88 -25.50
CA VAL A 526 26.55 -13.15 -26.01
C VAL A 526 26.12 -14.02 -24.83
N PRO A 527 24.85 -14.41 -24.68
CA PRO A 527 24.34 -15.12 -23.50
C PRO A 527 25.13 -16.39 -23.14
N ALA A 528 25.55 -17.16 -24.15
CA ALA A 528 26.32 -18.39 -23.95
C ALA A 528 27.75 -18.15 -23.47
N GLN A 529 28.31 -16.94 -23.61
CA GLN A 529 29.66 -16.56 -23.22
C GLN A 529 29.71 -15.50 -22.11
N THR A 530 28.55 -15.21 -21.50
CA THR A 530 28.43 -14.19 -20.45
C THR A 530 28.38 -14.86 -19.08
N THR A 531 29.22 -14.39 -18.15
CA THR A 531 29.23 -14.78 -16.73
C THR A 531 28.87 -13.58 -15.87
N TYR A 532 27.96 -13.77 -14.93
CA TYR A 532 27.47 -12.74 -14.01
C TYR A 532 28.14 -12.90 -12.65
N TYR A 533 28.79 -11.85 -12.17
CA TYR A 533 29.44 -11.80 -10.88
C TYR A 533 28.64 -10.95 -9.90
N LEU A 534 28.14 -11.57 -8.82
CA LEU A 534 27.35 -10.94 -7.79
C LEU A 534 28.05 -10.95 -6.44
N GLY A 535 27.90 -9.88 -5.68
CA GLY A 535 28.33 -9.82 -4.28
C GLY A 535 27.28 -10.44 -3.37
N ARG A 536 27.68 -11.44 -2.57
CA ARG A 536 26.86 -11.98 -1.50
C ARG A 536 27.28 -11.40 -0.15
N GLU A 537 26.44 -10.55 0.42
CA GLU A 537 26.71 -9.90 1.70
C GLU A 537 26.50 -10.89 2.86
N ARG A 538 27.55 -11.24 3.61
CA ARG A 538 27.45 -11.97 4.87
C ARG A 538 27.50 -10.98 6.02
N LEU A 539 26.33 -10.68 6.60
CA LEU A 539 26.20 -9.70 7.67
C LEU A 539 26.52 -10.30 9.04
N LEU A 540 27.36 -9.60 9.82
CA LEU A 540 27.75 -9.94 11.17
C LEU A 540 27.25 -8.87 12.15
N ALA A 541 26.67 -9.27 13.29
CA ALA A 541 26.14 -8.34 14.30
C ALA A 541 27.21 -7.79 15.27
N LYS A 542 28.48 -7.90 14.96
CA LYS A 542 29.59 -7.58 15.88
C LYS A 542 30.18 -6.18 15.74
N GLY A 543 29.78 -5.39 14.76
CA GLY A 543 30.37 -4.08 14.48
C GLY A 543 29.75 -2.93 15.29
N ASP A 544 30.26 -1.74 15.03
CA ASP A 544 29.95 -0.45 15.69
C ASP A 544 28.79 0.34 15.04
N ALA A 545 28.03 -0.29 14.14
CA ALA A 545 26.94 0.38 13.45
C ALA A 545 25.92 0.96 14.44
N PRO A 546 25.41 2.19 14.21
CA PRO A 546 24.46 2.87 15.10
C PRO A 546 23.04 2.26 14.99
N LEU A 547 22.94 0.99 15.37
CA LEU A 547 21.72 0.20 15.37
C LEU A 547 21.71 -0.69 16.63
N ALA A 548 20.62 -0.70 17.38
CA ALA A 548 20.49 -1.54 18.56
C ALA A 548 20.69 -3.03 18.21
N MET A 549 21.28 -3.82 19.10
CA MET A 549 21.65 -5.22 18.84
C MET A 549 20.49 -6.08 18.34
N TRP A 550 19.28 -5.93 18.95
CA TRP A 550 18.10 -6.67 18.51
C TRP A 550 17.69 -6.30 17.06
N ARG A 551 17.84 -5.02 16.67
CA ARG A 551 17.58 -4.58 15.30
C ARG A 551 18.63 -5.09 14.31
N LYS A 552 19.91 -5.20 14.72
CA LYS A 552 20.95 -5.85 13.91
C LYS A 552 20.57 -7.31 13.62
N LYS A 553 20.16 -8.05 14.66
CA LYS A 553 19.70 -9.45 14.52
C LYS A 553 18.47 -9.54 13.60
N LEU A 554 17.49 -8.65 13.78
CA LEU A 554 16.31 -8.59 12.93
C LEU A 554 16.66 -8.28 11.48
N PHE A 555 17.53 -7.31 11.23
CA PHE A 555 17.97 -6.97 9.88
C PHE A 555 18.71 -8.13 9.21
N ILE A 556 19.57 -8.84 9.93
CA ILE A 556 20.27 -10.04 9.44
C ILE A 556 19.25 -11.14 9.10
N PHE A 557 18.25 -11.36 9.95
CA PHE A 557 17.16 -12.31 9.69
C PHE A 557 16.41 -11.95 8.42
N MET A 558 16.00 -10.69 8.27
CA MET A 558 15.31 -10.19 7.07
C MET A 558 16.18 -10.32 5.81
N SER A 559 17.48 -10.04 5.92
CA SER A 559 18.41 -10.14 4.79
C SER A 559 18.63 -11.59 4.34
N ARG A 560 18.68 -12.55 5.28
CA ARG A 560 18.82 -13.98 4.96
C ARG A 560 17.57 -14.55 4.28
N ASN A 561 16.39 -14.05 4.62
CA ASN A 561 15.11 -14.46 4.04
C ASN A 561 14.68 -13.59 2.85
N SER A 562 15.49 -12.63 2.44
CA SER A 562 15.25 -11.82 1.25
C SER A 562 15.54 -12.64 -0.01
N ARG A 563 14.72 -12.47 -1.04
CA ARG A 563 14.94 -13.09 -2.35
C ARG A 563 16.32 -12.73 -2.89
N SER A 564 16.98 -13.70 -3.53
CA SER A 564 18.32 -13.53 -4.10
C SER A 564 18.33 -12.46 -5.21
N ALA A 565 19.47 -11.80 -5.43
CA ALA A 565 19.59 -10.85 -6.54
C ALA A 565 19.47 -11.58 -7.89
N THR A 566 19.96 -12.81 -7.97
CA THR A 566 19.87 -13.69 -9.13
C THR A 566 18.42 -13.86 -9.60
N GLU A 567 17.54 -14.24 -8.67
CA GLU A 567 16.12 -14.42 -8.98
C GLU A 567 15.38 -13.09 -9.20
N PHE A 568 15.72 -12.05 -8.40
CA PHE A 568 15.03 -10.76 -8.48
C PHE A 568 15.28 -10.04 -9.80
N PHE A 569 16.46 -10.22 -10.42
CA PHE A 569 16.85 -9.61 -11.68
C PHE A 569 16.81 -10.58 -12.87
N ASN A 570 16.18 -11.74 -12.72
CA ASN A 570 16.05 -12.79 -13.74
C ASN A 570 17.40 -13.24 -14.36
N ILE A 571 18.46 -13.27 -13.55
CA ILE A 571 19.79 -13.67 -14.03
C ILE A 571 19.85 -15.19 -14.19
N PRO A 572 20.35 -15.73 -15.32
CA PRO A 572 20.47 -17.19 -15.51
C PRO A 572 21.34 -17.84 -14.43
N SER A 573 20.76 -18.69 -13.60
CA SER A 573 21.41 -19.26 -12.41
C SER A 573 22.67 -20.10 -12.73
N ASN A 574 22.71 -20.75 -13.91
CA ASN A 574 23.86 -21.53 -14.38
C ASN A 574 25.02 -20.67 -14.90
N ARG A 575 24.90 -19.35 -14.90
CA ARG A 575 25.91 -18.37 -15.35
C ARG A 575 26.34 -17.42 -14.24
N VAL A 576 25.96 -17.69 -12.99
CA VAL A 576 26.24 -16.82 -11.85
C VAL A 576 27.42 -17.33 -11.03
N VAL A 577 28.30 -16.40 -10.68
CA VAL A 577 29.34 -16.58 -9.68
C VAL A 577 29.08 -15.62 -8.53
N GLU A 578 28.80 -16.14 -7.33
CA GLU A 578 28.61 -15.34 -6.13
C GLU A 578 29.92 -15.25 -5.33
N LEU A 579 30.39 -14.03 -5.08
CA LEU A 579 31.56 -13.78 -4.25
C LEU A 579 31.11 -13.22 -2.89
N GLY A 580 31.42 -13.93 -1.82
CA GLY A 580 31.07 -13.58 -0.45
C GLY A 580 31.92 -12.41 0.09
N ALA A 581 31.25 -11.36 0.59
CA ALA A 581 31.87 -10.29 1.35
C ALA A 581 31.30 -10.25 2.76
N GLN A 582 32.17 -10.26 3.80
CA GLN A 582 31.74 -10.10 5.18
C GLN A 582 31.57 -8.61 5.53
N ILE A 583 30.43 -8.25 6.09
CA ILE A 583 30.12 -6.89 6.51
C ILE A 583 29.70 -6.92 7.97
N GLU A 584 30.46 -6.29 8.83
CA GLU A 584 30.12 -6.12 10.24
C GLU A 584 29.13 -4.96 10.40
N LEU A 585 28.09 -5.14 11.23
CA LEU A 585 27.05 -4.13 11.48
C LEU A 585 27.24 -3.44 12.82
#